data_74a8b6cb1187723ef80a3467210d2c57
#
_entry.id   74a8b6cb1187723ef80a3467210d2c57
#
_cell.length_a   1.000
_cell.length_b   1.000
_cell.length_c   1.000
_cell.angle_alpha   90.00
_cell.angle_beta   90.00
_cell.angle_gamma   90.00
#
_symmetry.space_group_name_H-M   'P 1'
#
loop_
_entity.id
_entity.type
_entity.pdbx_description
1 polymer ?
#
loop_
_entity_poly.entity_id
_entity_poly.type
_entity_poly.pdbx_seq_one_letter_code
_entity_poly.pdbx_strand_id
1 'polypeptide(L)'
;RVTGLTISQAQYDYACDRMHKKGLSDRVNIKLQDYRDVQGDFDRIASIEMFEAVGEKYWPTFFTKVSSILKPGGKAGLQIITIDDKKFKTYRKNADFIQKYIFPGGMLPSKDALNDEFNKAHLKLQETVDFRLDYAETLARWRAKFNEQWHEIKLMGFDERFKHMWEYYLAYCEAGFKTGTIDVSQFYLHKAKSNP
;
A
#
# COMPACT_ATOMS: atom_id res chain seq x y z
N ARG A 1 -20.02 8.39 -5.70
CA ARG A 1 -19.48 7.53 -6.78
C ARG A 1 -18.02 7.24 -6.52
N VAL A 2 -17.57 6.03 -6.84
CA VAL A 2 -16.21 5.57 -6.62
C VAL A 2 -15.61 5.08 -7.94
N THR A 3 -14.35 5.41 -8.19
CA THR A 3 -13.55 4.79 -9.25
C THR A 3 -12.45 3.98 -8.57
N GLY A 4 -12.45 2.67 -8.80
CA GLY A 4 -11.39 1.77 -8.31
C GLY A 4 -10.43 1.42 -9.45
N LEU A 5 -9.14 1.31 -9.14
CA LEU A 5 -8.10 1.00 -10.12
C LEU A 5 -7.38 -0.29 -9.75
N THR A 6 -7.03 -1.05 -10.74
CA THR A 6 -6.08 -2.15 -10.64
C THR A 6 -5.40 -2.38 -12.00
N ILE A 7 -4.19 -2.94 -11.98
CA ILE A 7 -3.49 -3.43 -13.18
C ILE A 7 -3.56 -4.96 -13.29
N SER A 8 -4.22 -5.64 -12.36
CA SER A 8 -4.40 -7.09 -12.35
C SER A 8 -5.76 -7.46 -12.91
N GLN A 9 -5.78 -8.24 -14.00
CA GLN A 9 -7.03 -8.74 -14.58
C GLN A 9 -7.85 -9.53 -13.56
N ALA A 10 -7.22 -10.42 -12.79
CA ALA A 10 -7.92 -11.23 -11.79
C ALA A 10 -8.56 -10.38 -10.68
N GLN A 11 -7.89 -9.30 -10.23
CA GLN A 11 -8.47 -8.37 -9.27
C GLN A 11 -9.62 -7.57 -9.88
N TYR A 12 -9.48 -7.17 -11.13
CA TYR A 12 -10.53 -6.47 -11.87
C TYR A 12 -11.81 -7.31 -11.95
N ASP A 13 -11.68 -8.55 -12.43
CA ASP A 13 -12.80 -9.47 -12.60
C ASP A 13 -13.50 -9.76 -11.26
N TYR A 14 -12.72 -10.05 -10.22
CA TYR A 14 -13.23 -10.27 -8.88
C TYR A 14 -13.96 -9.02 -8.33
N ALA A 15 -13.37 -7.84 -8.49
CA ALA A 15 -13.96 -6.61 -7.99
C ALA A 15 -15.28 -6.26 -8.73
N CYS A 16 -15.33 -6.44 -10.05
CA CYS A 16 -16.53 -6.22 -10.84
C CYS A 16 -17.66 -7.19 -10.42
N ASP A 17 -17.37 -8.48 -10.31
CA ASP A 17 -18.35 -9.48 -9.84
C ASP A 17 -18.86 -9.15 -8.43
N ARG A 18 -17.95 -8.78 -7.52
CA ARG A 18 -18.33 -8.38 -6.15
C ARG A 18 -19.22 -7.15 -6.13
N MET A 19 -18.94 -6.13 -6.96
CA MET A 19 -19.78 -4.93 -7.04
C MET A 19 -21.15 -5.24 -7.65
N HIS A 20 -21.20 -6.10 -8.65
CA HIS A 20 -22.45 -6.57 -9.24
C HIS A 20 -23.32 -7.32 -8.20
N LYS A 21 -22.77 -8.31 -7.53
CA LYS A 21 -23.46 -9.08 -6.47
C LYS A 21 -23.98 -8.22 -5.31
N LYS A 22 -23.31 -7.10 -5.05
CA LYS A 22 -23.73 -6.13 -4.01
C LYS A 22 -24.70 -5.05 -4.52
N GLY A 23 -25.08 -5.05 -5.79
CA GLY A 23 -25.95 -4.03 -6.38
C GLY A 23 -25.33 -2.64 -6.40
N LEU A 24 -24.00 -2.54 -6.57
CA LEU A 24 -23.24 -1.29 -6.51
C LEU A 24 -22.69 -0.84 -7.87
N SER A 25 -22.99 -1.55 -8.96
CA SER A 25 -22.43 -1.30 -10.29
C SER A 25 -22.77 0.10 -10.86
N ASP A 26 -23.84 0.71 -10.40
CA ASP A 26 -24.25 2.08 -10.77
C ASP A 26 -23.44 3.18 -10.07
N ARG A 27 -22.77 2.84 -8.97
CA ARG A 27 -22.02 3.78 -8.11
C ARG A 27 -20.52 3.52 -8.07
N VAL A 28 -20.08 2.32 -8.42
CA VAL A 28 -18.68 1.90 -8.38
C VAL A 28 -18.23 1.49 -9.77
N ASN A 29 -17.25 2.20 -10.31
CA ASN A 29 -16.62 1.91 -11.60
C ASN A 29 -15.22 1.37 -11.37
N ILE A 30 -14.99 0.08 -11.63
CA ILE A 30 -13.66 -0.55 -11.56
C ILE A 30 -13.02 -0.41 -12.94
N LYS A 31 -11.75 -0.02 -12.98
CA LYS A 31 -10.96 0.12 -14.21
C LYS A 31 -9.69 -0.72 -14.15
N LEU A 32 -9.42 -1.45 -15.21
CA LEU A 32 -8.12 -2.07 -15.45
C LEU A 32 -7.20 -1.00 -16.05
N GLN A 33 -6.55 -0.22 -15.20
CA GLN A 33 -5.83 0.98 -15.59
C GLN A 33 -4.68 1.30 -14.63
N ASP A 34 -3.56 1.76 -15.20
CA ASP A 34 -2.45 2.29 -14.40
C ASP A 34 -2.86 3.63 -13.76
N TYR A 35 -2.45 3.86 -12.50
CA TYR A 35 -2.75 5.09 -11.77
C TYR A 35 -2.21 6.34 -12.49
N ARG A 36 -1.14 6.21 -13.26
CA ARG A 36 -0.51 7.30 -14.01
C ARG A 36 -1.41 7.85 -15.11
N ASP A 37 -2.31 7.02 -15.63
CA ASP A 37 -3.19 7.37 -16.76
C ASP A 37 -4.55 7.90 -16.30
N VAL A 38 -4.80 7.95 -14.99
CA VAL A 38 -6.07 8.47 -14.44
C VAL A 38 -6.23 9.93 -14.78
N GLN A 39 -7.43 10.27 -15.24
CA GLN A 39 -7.87 11.63 -15.51
C GLN A 39 -9.14 11.94 -14.73
N GLY A 40 -9.38 13.23 -14.53
CA GLY A 40 -10.55 13.76 -13.85
C GLY A 40 -10.22 14.41 -12.51
N ASP A 41 -11.27 14.94 -11.87
CA ASP A 41 -11.19 15.65 -10.61
C ASP A 41 -11.95 14.90 -9.52
N PHE A 42 -11.25 14.54 -8.46
CA PHE A 42 -11.81 13.77 -7.35
C PHE A 42 -11.86 14.59 -6.05
N ASP A 43 -12.94 14.42 -5.30
CA ASP A 43 -13.09 15.04 -3.99
C ASP A 43 -12.22 14.33 -2.93
N ARG A 44 -12.02 13.01 -3.11
CA ARG A 44 -11.27 12.14 -2.20
C ARG A 44 -10.48 11.10 -2.97
N ILE A 45 -9.29 10.79 -2.45
CA ILE A 45 -8.46 9.68 -2.94
C ILE A 45 -8.13 8.79 -1.75
N ALA A 46 -8.17 7.47 -1.96
CA ALA A 46 -7.65 6.48 -1.01
C ALA A 46 -6.67 5.55 -1.74
N SER A 47 -5.53 5.27 -1.11
CA SER A 47 -4.56 4.28 -1.57
C SER A 47 -4.07 3.49 -0.37
N ILE A 48 -4.26 2.16 -0.42
CA ILE A 48 -3.97 1.27 0.70
C ILE A 48 -2.91 0.28 0.25
N GLU A 49 -1.69 0.42 0.80
CA GLU A 49 -0.54 -0.48 0.58
C GLU A 49 -0.26 -0.76 -0.91
N MET A 50 -0.37 0.27 -1.74
CA MET A 50 0.00 0.23 -3.15
C MET A 50 1.36 0.91 -3.39
N PHE A 51 1.67 1.92 -2.58
CA PHE A 51 2.81 2.79 -2.77
C PHE A 51 4.15 2.04 -2.70
N GLU A 52 4.22 0.99 -1.91
CA GLU A 52 5.40 0.14 -1.75
C GLU A 52 5.84 -0.50 -3.07
N ALA A 53 4.89 -0.75 -3.99
CA ALA A 53 5.15 -1.32 -5.31
C ALA A 53 5.50 -0.26 -6.38
N VAL A 54 5.38 1.03 -6.07
CA VAL A 54 5.64 2.12 -7.02
C VAL A 54 7.13 2.23 -7.33
N GLY A 55 8.00 1.95 -6.35
CA GLY A 55 9.44 2.12 -6.45
C GLY A 55 9.89 3.59 -6.31
N GLU A 56 11.02 3.81 -5.65
CA GLU A 56 11.49 5.15 -5.25
C GLU A 56 11.59 6.14 -6.41
N LYS A 57 12.04 5.69 -7.57
CA LYS A 57 12.18 6.52 -8.78
C LYS A 57 10.87 7.22 -9.18
N TYR A 58 9.73 6.63 -8.85
CA TYR A 58 8.41 7.11 -9.27
C TYR A 58 7.62 7.78 -8.14
N TRP A 59 8.18 7.93 -6.95
CA TRP A 59 7.50 8.62 -5.85
C TRP A 59 7.06 10.05 -6.21
N PRO A 60 7.91 10.88 -6.85
CA PRO A 60 7.46 12.20 -7.32
C PRO A 60 6.28 12.12 -8.29
N THR A 61 6.30 11.16 -9.22
CA THR A 61 5.21 10.95 -10.19
C THR A 61 3.91 10.58 -9.48
N PHE A 62 3.97 9.69 -8.47
CA PHE A 62 2.81 9.28 -7.70
C PHE A 62 2.16 10.47 -6.97
N PHE A 63 2.92 11.23 -6.21
CA PHE A 63 2.37 12.35 -5.44
C PHE A 63 1.93 13.52 -6.33
N THR A 64 2.65 13.78 -7.42
CA THR A 64 2.21 14.75 -8.42
C THR A 64 0.87 14.32 -9.04
N LYS A 65 0.69 13.03 -9.35
CA LYS A 65 -0.58 12.51 -9.86
C LYS A 65 -1.69 12.66 -8.83
N VAL A 66 -1.48 12.25 -7.58
CA VAL A 66 -2.47 12.44 -6.49
C VAL A 66 -2.87 13.90 -6.37
N SER A 67 -1.90 14.81 -6.35
CA SER A 67 -2.18 16.24 -6.28
C SER A 67 -2.94 16.76 -7.50
N SER A 68 -2.55 16.34 -8.72
CA SER A 68 -3.16 16.86 -9.96
C SER A 68 -4.63 16.49 -10.09
N ILE A 69 -5.04 15.28 -9.68
CA ILE A 69 -6.41 14.80 -9.80
C ILE A 69 -7.29 15.08 -8.57
N LEU A 70 -6.73 15.60 -7.49
CA LEU A 70 -7.51 16.12 -6.36
C LEU A 70 -8.05 17.51 -6.70
N LYS A 71 -9.34 17.73 -6.45
CA LYS A 71 -9.92 19.07 -6.47
C LYS A 71 -9.26 19.98 -5.43
N PRO A 72 -9.24 21.30 -5.64
CA PRO A 72 -8.90 22.23 -4.57
C PRO A 72 -9.74 21.97 -3.31
N GLY A 73 -9.11 21.87 -2.15
CA GLY A 73 -9.77 21.46 -0.91
C GLY A 73 -10.05 19.96 -0.76
N GLY A 74 -9.66 19.15 -1.75
CA GLY A 74 -9.77 17.69 -1.72
C GLY A 74 -8.81 17.06 -0.70
N LYS A 75 -9.10 15.81 -0.31
CA LYS A 75 -8.31 15.07 0.70
C LYS A 75 -7.87 13.71 0.16
N ALA A 76 -6.68 13.27 0.55
CA ALA A 76 -6.21 11.92 0.29
C ALA A 76 -5.91 11.20 1.60
N GLY A 77 -6.32 9.92 1.69
CA GLY A 77 -5.94 9.00 2.75
C GLY A 77 -5.02 7.94 2.17
N LEU A 78 -3.80 7.86 2.66
CA LEU A 78 -2.81 6.90 2.17
C LEU A 78 -2.38 6.00 3.32
N GLN A 79 -2.51 4.69 3.17
CA GLN A 79 -1.92 3.72 4.09
C GLN A 79 -0.65 3.19 3.45
N ILE A 80 0.47 3.38 4.14
CA ILE A 80 1.80 3.05 3.63
C ILE A 80 2.61 2.37 4.74
N ILE A 81 3.30 1.29 4.38
CA ILE A 81 4.31 0.68 5.24
C ILE A 81 5.57 1.53 5.15
N THR A 82 6.10 1.93 6.29
CA THR A 82 7.29 2.79 6.39
C THR A 82 8.42 2.08 7.11
N ILE A 83 9.66 2.47 6.81
CA ILE A 83 10.84 2.05 7.58
C ILE A 83 11.30 3.20 8.47
N ASP A 84 11.89 2.88 9.61
CA ASP A 84 12.51 3.84 10.54
C ASP A 84 13.50 4.76 9.80
N ASP A 85 13.39 6.09 10.02
CA ASP A 85 14.18 7.11 9.32
C ASP A 85 15.69 6.86 9.46
N LYS A 86 16.15 6.39 10.62
CA LYS A 86 17.58 6.10 10.87
C LYS A 86 18.09 4.93 10.05
N LYS A 87 17.21 3.98 9.70
CA LYS A 87 17.54 2.78 8.92
C LYS A 87 17.39 2.99 7.41
N PHE A 88 16.61 3.98 6.99
CA PHE A 88 16.25 4.20 5.59
C PHE A 88 17.47 4.31 4.65
N LYS A 89 18.49 5.09 5.06
CA LYS A 89 19.71 5.27 4.25
C LYS A 89 20.45 3.97 3.94
N THR A 90 20.46 3.03 4.86
CA THR A 90 21.10 1.71 4.71
C THR A 90 20.20 0.78 3.92
N TYR A 91 18.88 0.78 4.21
CA TYR A 91 17.87 -0.02 3.54
C TYR A 91 17.84 0.24 2.02
N ARG A 92 17.89 1.50 1.58
CA ARG A 92 17.91 1.89 0.16
C ARG A 92 19.03 1.24 -0.67
N LYS A 93 20.14 0.86 -0.03
CA LYS A 93 21.34 0.39 -0.71
C LYS A 93 21.40 -1.12 -0.87
N ASN A 94 20.62 -1.85 -0.09
CA ASN A 94 20.72 -3.30 0.01
C ASN A 94 19.32 -3.92 -0.09
N ALA A 95 19.13 -4.76 -1.11
CA ALA A 95 17.89 -5.52 -1.20
C ALA A 95 17.82 -6.55 -0.06
N ASP A 96 16.76 -6.51 0.71
CA ASP A 96 16.47 -7.47 1.77
C ASP A 96 15.77 -8.74 1.25
N PHE A 97 15.37 -9.62 2.17
CA PHE A 97 14.62 -10.84 1.84
C PHE A 97 13.31 -10.52 1.10
N ILE A 98 12.58 -9.50 1.55
CA ILE A 98 11.27 -9.14 0.97
C ILE A 98 11.45 -8.70 -0.48
N GLN A 99 12.40 -7.81 -0.73
CA GLN A 99 12.68 -7.29 -2.08
C GLN A 99 13.23 -8.37 -3.02
N LYS A 100 13.89 -9.41 -2.50
CA LYS A 100 14.45 -10.49 -3.32
C LYS A 100 13.43 -11.58 -3.67
N TYR A 101 12.55 -11.93 -2.74
CA TYR A 101 11.78 -13.18 -2.84
C TYR A 101 10.27 -13.00 -2.78
N ILE A 102 9.75 -11.90 -2.22
CA ILE A 102 8.33 -11.69 -1.99
C ILE A 102 7.77 -10.59 -2.90
N PHE A 103 8.38 -9.39 -2.85
CA PHE A 103 7.96 -8.22 -3.63
C PHE A 103 9.15 -7.60 -4.38
N PRO A 104 9.60 -8.23 -5.49
CA PRO A 104 10.71 -7.70 -6.28
C PRO A 104 10.44 -6.27 -6.76
N GLY A 105 11.38 -5.37 -6.49
CA GLY A 105 11.24 -3.94 -6.82
C GLY A 105 10.46 -3.12 -5.80
N GLY A 106 9.91 -3.73 -4.76
CA GLY A 106 9.27 -3.03 -3.64
C GLY A 106 10.26 -2.14 -2.89
N MET A 107 9.77 -1.00 -2.39
CA MET A 107 10.59 -0.05 -1.64
C MET A 107 9.75 0.64 -0.57
N LEU A 108 10.16 0.48 0.70
CA LEU A 108 9.53 1.18 1.81
C LEU A 108 10.12 2.58 1.95
N PRO A 109 9.29 3.63 2.00
CA PRO A 109 9.74 4.97 2.34
C PRO A 109 9.99 5.11 3.84
N SER A 110 10.78 6.09 4.25
CA SER A 110 10.71 6.61 5.61
C SER A 110 9.67 7.73 5.72
N LYS A 111 9.25 8.08 6.95
CA LYS A 111 8.29 9.17 7.16
C LYS A 111 8.85 10.52 6.71
N ASP A 112 10.13 10.76 6.93
CA ASP A 112 10.81 11.98 6.46
C ASP A 112 10.80 12.07 4.93
N ALA A 113 11.14 10.96 4.23
CA ALA A 113 11.11 10.92 2.77
C ALA A 113 9.69 11.14 2.21
N LEU A 114 8.66 10.62 2.87
CA LEU A 114 7.27 10.89 2.49
C LEU A 114 6.90 12.36 2.67
N ASN A 115 7.28 12.98 3.80
CA ASN A 115 7.02 14.39 4.06
C ASN A 115 7.66 15.29 2.99
N ASP A 116 8.87 14.96 2.53
CA ASP A 116 9.51 15.66 1.43
C ASP A 116 8.68 15.58 0.14
N GLU A 117 8.19 14.40 -0.19
CA GLU A 117 7.36 14.21 -1.39
C GLU A 117 5.98 14.88 -1.27
N PHE A 118 5.35 14.87 -0.08
CA PHE A 118 4.10 15.61 0.16
C PHE A 118 4.29 17.10 -0.10
N ASN A 119 5.37 17.69 0.45
CA ASN A 119 5.68 19.09 0.28
C ASN A 119 5.93 19.47 -1.20
N LYS A 120 6.73 18.67 -1.93
CA LYS A 120 6.98 18.87 -3.36
C LYS A 120 5.70 18.82 -4.20
N ALA A 121 4.76 17.98 -3.82
CA ALA A 121 3.47 17.84 -4.50
C ALA A 121 2.41 18.85 -4.02
N HIS A 122 2.75 19.78 -3.14
CA HIS A 122 1.82 20.75 -2.53
C HIS A 122 0.65 20.11 -1.78
N LEU A 123 0.88 18.95 -1.19
CA LEU A 123 -0.04 18.26 -0.30
C LEU A 123 0.35 18.50 1.14
N LYS A 124 -0.59 18.99 1.95
CA LYS A 124 -0.34 19.24 3.38
C LYS A 124 -0.73 18.04 4.21
N LEU A 125 0.21 17.49 4.96
CA LEU A 125 -0.07 16.47 5.96
C LEU A 125 -0.88 17.11 7.11
N GLN A 126 -2.03 16.52 7.44
CA GLN A 126 -2.90 16.94 8.53
C GLN A 126 -2.77 16.05 9.75
N GLU A 127 -2.70 14.74 9.52
CA GLU A 127 -2.68 13.75 10.58
C GLU A 127 -1.95 12.50 10.10
N THR A 128 -1.30 11.81 11.03
CA THR A 128 -0.76 10.47 10.84
C THR A 128 -1.24 9.57 11.97
N VAL A 129 -1.74 8.39 11.62
CA VAL A 129 -2.15 7.37 12.59
C VAL A 129 -1.34 6.11 12.34
N ASP A 130 -0.69 5.61 13.38
CA ASP A 130 0.25 4.49 13.31
C ASP A 130 -0.39 3.21 13.87
N PHE A 131 -0.16 2.07 13.20
CA PHE A 131 -0.76 0.77 13.52
C PHE A 131 0.27 -0.34 13.75
N ARG A 132 1.47 0.02 14.10
CA ARG A 132 2.62 -0.90 14.21
C ARG A 132 2.30 -2.20 14.96
N LEU A 133 1.80 -2.10 16.18
CA LEU A 133 1.54 -3.29 17.02
C LEU A 133 0.30 -4.06 16.55
N ASP A 134 -0.69 -3.39 15.98
CA ASP A 134 -1.86 -4.02 15.39
C ASP A 134 -1.47 -4.87 14.17
N TYR A 135 -0.50 -4.38 13.37
CA TYR A 135 0.04 -5.15 12.24
C TYR A 135 0.88 -6.33 12.69
N ALA A 136 1.69 -6.18 13.74
CA ALA A 136 2.41 -7.30 14.34
C ALA A 136 1.46 -8.41 14.79
N GLU A 137 0.36 -8.06 15.45
CA GLU A 137 -0.68 -9.01 15.87
C GLU A 137 -1.37 -9.64 14.65
N THR A 138 -1.71 -8.84 13.64
CA THR A 138 -2.31 -9.33 12.39
C THR A 138 -1.43 -10.38 11.72
N LEU A 139 -0.13 -10.12 11.60
CA LEU A 139 0.83 -11.05 11.00
C LEU A 139 1.00 -12.34 11.83
N ALA A 140 0.99 -12.23 13.15
CA ALA A 140 1.01 -13.38 14.03
C ALA A 140 -0.22 -14.27 13.82
N ARG A 141 -1.42 -13.68 13.72
CA ARG A 141 -2.67 -14.39 13.42
C ARG A 141 -2.66 -15.02 12.02
N TRP A 142 -2.16 -14.32 11.01
CA TRP A 142 -2.03 -14.86 9.66
C TRP A 142 -1.08 -16.05 9.64
N ARG A 143 0.07 -15.99 10.35
CA ARG A 143 1.01 -17.10 10.44
C ARG A 143 0.39 -18.31 11.13
N ALA A 144 -0.34 -18.11 12.23
CA ALA A 144 -1.06 -19.19 12.90
C ALA A 144 -2.10 -19.83 11.97
N LYS A 145 -2.91 -19.01 11.29
CA LYS A 145 -3.94 -19.48 10.36
C LYS A 145 -3.35 -20.19 9.14
N PHE A 146 -2.25 -19.69 8.59
CA PHE A 146 -1.53 -20.32 7.49
C PHE A 146 -1.07 -21.74 7.89
N ASN A 147 -0.49 -21.90 9.08
CA ASN A 147 -0.04 -23.19 9.57
C ASN A 147 -1.21 -24.14 9.84
N GLU A 148 -2.30 -23.66 10.42
CA GLU A 148 -3.52 -24.44 10.61
C GLU A 148 -4.09 -24.99 9.30
N GLN A 149 -4.05 -24.15 8.24
CA GLN A 149 -4.59 -24.49 6.93
C GLN A 149 -3.55 -25.12 5.97
N TRP A 150 -2.37 -25.46 6.45
CA TRP A 150 -1.28 -25.92 5.58
C TRP A 150 -1.67 -27.18 4.78
N HIS A 151 -2.43 -28.10 5.37
CA HIS A 151 -2.88 -29.29 4.66
C HIS A 151 -3.66 -28.96 3.39
N GLU A 152 -4.62 -28.03 3.50
CA GLU A 152 -5.43 -27.57 2.37
C GLU A 152 -4.59 -26.83 1.32
N ILE A 153 -3.67 -25.98 1.80
CA ILE A 153 -2.77 -25.22 0.93
C ILE A 153 -1.87 -26.18 0.13
N LYS A 154 -1.38 -27.24 0.77
CA LYS A 154 -0.57 -28.27 0.11
C LYS A 154 -1.34 -28.99 -1.00
N LEU A 155 -2.62 -29.26 -0.81
CA LEU A 155 -3.49 -29.85 -1.83
C LEU A 155 -3.69 -28.94 -3.06
N MET A 156 -3.49 -27.62 -2.92
CA MET A 156 -3.50 -26.66 -4.02
C MET A 156 -2.21 -26.67 -4.87
N GLY A 157 -1.22 -27.52 -4.51
CA GLY A 157 0.04 -27.67 -5.25
C GLY A 157 1.23 -26.90 -4.67
N PHE A 158 1.11 -26.29 -3.51
CA PHE A 158 2.24 -25.63 -2.84
C PHE A 158 3.12 -26.66 -2.09
N ASP A 159 4.43 -26.49 -2.18
CA ASP A 159 5.43 -27.37 -1.58
C ASP A 159 5.96 -26.89 -0.23
N GLU A 160 6.77 -27.72 0.44
CA GLU A 160 7.37 -27.38 1.73
C GLU A 160 8.34 -26.17 1.63
N ARG A 161 8.96 -25.95 0.46
CA ARG A 161 9.81 -24.79 0.22
C ARG A 161 8.99 -23.49 0.30
N PHE A 162 7.82 -23.50 -0.34
CA PHE A 162 6.87 -22.37 -0.24
C PHE A 162 6.44 -22.16 1.21
N LYS A 163 6.11 -23.23 1.95
CA LYS A 163 5.73 -23.14 3.35
C LYS A 163 6.77 -22.40 4.18
N HIS A 164 8.02 -22.86 4.14
CA HIS A 164 9.11 -22.27 4.91
C HIS A 164 9.35 -20.80 4.51
N MET A 165 9.29 -20.50 3.21
CA MET A 165 9.44 -19.13 2.72
C MET A 165 8.33 -18.21 3.24
N TRP A 166 7.10 -18.69 3.25
CA TRP A 166 5.94 -17.91 3.68
C TRP A 166 5.89 -17.72 5.20
N GLU A 167 6.20 -18.77 5.97
CA GLU A 167 6.37 -18.68 7.43
C GLU A 167 7.47 -17.68 7.81
N TYR A 168 8.61 -17.75 7.12
CA TYR A 168 9.69 -16.80 7.34
C TYR A 168 9.27 -15.38 7.00
N TYR A 169 8.59 -15.17 5.88
CA TYR A 169 8.04 -13.86 5.49
C TYR A 169 7.15 -13.26 6.58
N LEU A 170 6.17 -14.03 7.06
CA LEU A 170 5.23 -13.55 8.07
C LEU A 170 5.94 -13.25 9.40
N ALA A 171 6.85 -14.13 9.83
CA ALA A 171 7.64 -13.93 11.04
C ALA A 171 8.61 -12.73 10.93
N TYR A 172 9.25 -12.55 9.79
CA TYR A 172 10.16 -11.44 9.51
C TYR A 172 9.43 -10.10 9.60
N CYS A 173 8.26 -9.98 8.95
CA CYS A 173 7.45 -8.78 9.02
C CYS A 173 6.89 -8.54 10.43
N GLU A 174 6.39 -9.57 11.14
CA GLU A 174 5.95 -9.49 12.53
C GLU A 174 7.06 -8.92 13.43
N ALA A 175 8.28 -9.45 13.32
CA ALA A 175 9.44 -8.96 14.07
C ALA A 175 9.78 -7.51 13.72
N GLY A 176 9.72 -7.15 12.43
CA GLY A 176 9.94 -5.78 11.97
C GLY A 176 9.01 -4.77 12.61
N PHE A 177 7.71 -5.10 12.67
CA PHE A 177 6.72 -4.25 13.35
C PHE A 177 6.92 -4.23 14.87
N LYS A 178 7.15 -5.39 15.52
CA LYS A 178 7.39 -5.46 16.97
C LYS A 178 8.58 -4.61 17.41
N THR A 179 9.67 -4.64 16.65
CA THR A 179 10.89 -3.91 16.98
C THR A 179 10.86 -2.44 16.59
N GLY A 180 9.85 -1.98 15.86
CA GLY A 180 9.77 -0.63 15.32
C GLY A 180 10.76 -0.37 14.18
N THR A 181 11.25 -1.42 13.54
CA THR A 181 12.05 -1.30 12.31
C THR A 181 11.17 -0.83 11.15
N ILE A 182 9.95 -1.32 11.10
CA ILE A 182 8.90 -0.87 10.18
C ILE A 182 7.64 -0.51 10.95
N ASP A 183 6.81 0.33 10.33
CA ASP A 183 5.49 0.73 10.80
C ASP A 183 4.51 0.68 9.64
N VAL A 184 3.21 0.68 9.90
CA VAL A 184 2.18 1.02 8.92
C VAL A 184 1.44 2.25 9.40
N SER A 185 1.36 3.25 8.55
CA SER A 185 0.77 4.54 8.91
C SER A 185 -0.28 4.95 7.91
N GLN A 186 -1.36 5.53 8.40
CA GLN A 186 -2.34 6.25 7.59
C GLN A 186 -1.99 7.73 7.60
N PHE A 187 -1.74 8.29 6.43
CA PHE A 187 -1.43 9.69 6.21
C PHE A 187 -2.65 10.40 5.64
N TYR A 188 -3.14 11.40 6.34
CA TYR A 188 -4.27 12.23 5.90
C TYR A 188 -3.74 13.52 5.29
N LEU A 189 -3.85 13.62 3.97
CA LEU A 189 -3.34 14.74 3.18
C LEU A 189 -4.47 15.63 2.69
N HIS A 190 -4.17 16.91 2.51
CA HIS A 190 -5.10 17.91 2.04
C HIS A 190 -4.43 18.78 0.94
N LYS A 191 -5.14 18.96 -0.18
CA LYS A 191 -4.76 19.94 -1.19
C LYS A 191 -5.36 21.30 -0.83
N ALA A 192 -4.54 22.34 -0.76
CA ALA A 192 -5.02 23.69 -0.47
C ALA A 192 -6.16 24.09 -1.41
N LYS A 193 -7.08 24.91 -0.90
CA LYS A 193 -8.06 25.60 -1.78
C LYS A 193 -7.29 26.57 -2.67
N SER A 194 -7.69 26.68 -3.93
CA SER A 194 -7.24 27.82 -4.74
C SER A 194 -7.70 29.09 -4.03
N ASN A 195 -6.79 30.02 -3.77
CA ASN A 195 -7.25 31.35 -3.39
C ASN A 195 -8.03 31.93 -4.57
N PRO A 196 -9.17 32.57 -4.32
CA PRO A 196 -9.95 33.23 -5.34
C PRO A 196 -9.15 34.34 -6.04
#